data_d8c017ee07a0126ca22f03cc29b6c268
#
_entry.id   d8c017ee07a0126ca22f03cc29b6c268
#
_cell.length_a   1.000
_cell.length_b   1.000
_cell.length_c   1.000
_cell.angle_alpha   90.00
_cell.angle_beta   90.00
_cell.angle_gamma   90.00
#
_symmetry.space_group_name_H-M   'P 1'
#
loop_
_entity.id
_entity.type
_entity.pdbx_description
1 polymer ?
#
loop_
_entity_poly.entity_id
_entity_poly.type
_entity_poly.pdbx_seq_one_letter_code
_entity_poly.pdbx_strand_id
1 'polypeptide(L)'
;MELISEITFGLNSTPIKYSNNIKKNYQRVTSDGVYNFENQIYLYSLNEKGKPGYDIITPFKTSNNENILVNRGWIDKKLKGLEVINTDKKIKITGLLRKIYKANMFKPENDIKNNIWFSINVSDLEKFTE
;
A
#
# COMPACT_ATOMS: atom_id res chain seq x y z
N MET A 1 7.25 -0.09 9.20
CA MET A 1 6.95 0.12 7.77
C MET A 1 5.83 1.14 7.61
N GLU A 2 5.94 2.03 6.67
CA GLU A 2 4.96 3.07 6.43
C GLU A 2 4.08 2.71 5.23
N LEU A 3 2.82 3.17 5.26
CA LEU A 3 1.89 3.04 4.15
C LEU A 3 1.72 4.40 3.47
N ILE A 4 1.86 4.41 2.15
CA ILE A 4 1.57 5.58 1.32
C ILE A 4 0.36 5.24 0.45
N SER A 5 -0.66 6.09 0.50
CA SER A 5 -1.80 6.01 -0.41
C SER A 5 -1.54 6.91 -1.61
N GLU A 6 -1.54 6.36 -2.81
CA GLU A 6 -1.43 7.15 -4.03
C GLU A 6 -2.69 7.99 -4.21
N ILE A 7 -2.52 9.31 -4.21
CA ILE A 7 -3.61 10.24 -4.47
C ILE A 7 -3.13 11.21 -5.54
N THR A 8 -3.89 11.27 -6.62
CA THR A 8 -3.50 12.02 -7.81
C THR A 8 -4.09 13.42 -7.89
N PHE A 9 -5.06 13.77 -7.04
CA PHE A 9 -5.73 15.07 -7.08
C PHE A 9 -6.40 15.41 -5.75
N GLY A 10 -6.81 16.67 -5.61
CA GLY A 10 -7.63 17.15 -4.50
C GLY A 10 -6.89 17.61 -3.26
N LEU A 11 -5.56 17.64 -3.28
CA LEU A 11 -4.76 18.12 -2.17
C LEU A 11 -4.02 19.39 -2.55
N ASN A 12 -4.20 20.42 -1.73
CA ASN A 12 -3.61 21.75 -1.98
C ASN A 12 -2.19 21.90 -1.42
N SER A 13 -1.69 20.92 -0.67
CA SER A 13 -0.37 21.01 -0.09
C SER A 13 0.72 20.54 -1.07
N THR A 14 1.85 21.25 -1.06
CA THR A 14 3.02 20.82 -1.82
C THR A 14 3.59 19.55 -1.20
N PRO A 15 3.85 18.49 -1.99
CA PRO A 15 4.45 17.28 -1.43
C PRO A 15 5.90 17.52 -1.03
N ILE A 16 6.31 16.90 0.08
CA ILE A 16 7.71 16.87 0.50
C ILE A 16 8.29 15.49 0.20
N LYS A 17 9.61 15.43 0.05
CA LYS A 17 10.28 14.17 -0.21
C LYS A 17 10.09 13.22 0.98
N TYR A 18 9.72 11.97 0.71
CA TYR A 18 9.58 10.96 1.76
C TYR A 18 10.91 10.70 2.46
N SER A 19 10.84 10.58 3.77
CA SER A 19 11.92 10.13 4.63
C SER A 19 11.29 9.40 5.82
N ASN A 20 11.96 8.39 6.37
CA ASN A 20 11.47 7.69 7.56
C ASN A 20 11.45 8.57 8.82
N ASN A 21 12.01 9.78 8.74
CA ASN A 21 11.96 10.76 9.82
C ASN A 21 10.65 11.55 9.86
N ILE A 22 9.80 11.45 8.84
CA ILE A 22 8.52 12.14 8.80
C ILE A 22 7.57 11.47 9.77
N LYS A 23 7.08 12.23 10.75
CA LYS A 23 6.18 11.71 11.80
C LYS A 23 4.73 12.14 11.62
N LYS A 24 4.48 13.13 10.78
CA LYS A 24 3.14 13.70 10.60
C LYS A 24 2.29 12.76 9.75
N ASN A 25 1.16 12.32 10.31
CA ASN A 25 0.16 11.52 9.58
C ASN A 25 -0.54 12.39 8.53
N TYR A 26 -0.90 11.81 7.40
CA TYR A 26 -1.53 12.48 6.26
C TYR A 26 -0.67 13.57 5.62
N GLN A 27 0.63 13.57 5.87
CA GLN A 27 1.54 14.43 5.13
C GLN A 27 1.61 13.96 3.67
N ARG A 28 1.45 14.90 2.74
CA ARG A 28 1.68 14.60 1.33
C ARG A 28 3.17 14.45 1.07
N VAL A 29 3.55 13.32 0.49
CA VAL A 29 4.96 12.98 0.25
C VAL A 29 5.17 12.53 -1.17
N THR A 30 6.41 12.64 -1.63
CA THR A 30 6.85 12.12 -2.92
C THR A 30 8.09 11.27 -2.71
N SER A 31 8.25 10.24 -3.55
CA SER A 31 9.42 9.37 -3.49
C SER A 31 9.71 8.77 -4.85
N ASP A 32 11.00 8.58 -5.14
CA ASP A 32 11.46 7.82 -6.29
C ASP A 32 11.83 6.41 -5.83
N GLY A 33 11.58 5.42 -6.65
CA GLY A 33 11.93 4.05 -6.33
C GLY A 33 11.31 3.04 -7.27
N VAL A 34 11.23 1.79 -6.81
CA VAL A 34 10.78 0.65 -7.60
C VAL A 34 9.77 -0.17 -6.82
N TYR A 35 8.67 -0.55 -7.49
CA TYR A 35 7.70 -1.48 -6.92
C TYR A 35 8.21 -2.91 -6.93
N ASN A 36 7.87 -3.66 -5.88
CA ASN A 36 8.03 -5.12 -5.82
C ASN A 36 6.67 -5.78 -6.01
N PHE A 37 6.33 -6.08 -7.24
CA PHE A 37 5.03 -6.69 -7.56
C PHE A 37 4.90 -8.14 -7.11
N GLU A 38 6.00 -8.85 -6.90
CA GLU A 38 5.97 -10.24 -6.42
C GLU A 38 5.34 -10.36 -5.03
N ASN A 39 5.52 -9.33 -4.21
CA ASN A 39 5.01 -9.31 -2.84
C ASN A 39 3.77 -8.41 -2.69
N GLN A 40 3.07 -8.16 -3.78
CA GLN A 40 1.83 -7.37 -3.76
C GLN A 40 0.74 -8.11 -3.00
N ILE A 41 0.03 -7.38 -2.14
CA ILE A 41 -1.07 -7.95 -1.35
C ILE A 41 -2.39 -7.28 -1.69
N TYR A 42 -3.47 -7.99 -1.42
CA TYR A 42 -4.83 -7.54 -1.66
C TYR A 42 -5.54 -7.38 -0.32
N LEU A 43 -5.80 -6.14 0.05
CA LEU A 43 -6.44 -5.80 1.32
C LEU A 43 -7.94 -5.61 1.09
N TYR A 44 -8.76 -6.44 1.74
CA TYR A 44 -10.21 -6.33 1.64
C TYR A 44 -10.68 -4.93 2.00
N SER A 45 -11.49 -4.35 1.12
CA SER A 45 -11.93 -2.96 1.27
C SER A 45 -13.27 -2.77 0.55
N LEU A 46 -14.12 -1.90 1.11
CA LEU A 46 -15.35 -1.48 0.46
C LEU A 46 -15.11 -0.17 -0.29
N ASN A 47 -15.67 -0.04 -1.49
CA ASN A 47 -15.63 1.23 -2.20
C ASN A 47 -16.64 2.23 -1.60
N GLU A 48 -16.73 3.42 -2.17
CA GLU A 48 -17.62 4.49 -1.72
C GLU A 48 -19.09 4.09 -1.67
N LYS A 49 -19.49 3.15 -2.52
CA LYS A 49 -20.86 2.63 -2.61
C LYS A 49 -21.08 1.38 -1.76
N GLY A 50 -20.09 0.99 -0.96
CA GLY A 50 -20.17 -0.20 -0.13
C GLY A 50 -19.94 -1.52 -0.87
N LYS A 51 -19.46 -1.48 -2.11
CA LYS A 51 -19.17 -2.67 -2.88
C LYS A 51 -17.85 -3.30 -2.42
N PRO A 52 -17.82 -4.63 -2.15
CA PRO A 52 -16.58 -5.28 -1.73
C PRO A 52 -15.58 -5.43 -2.86
N GLY A 53 -14.32 -5.27 -2.51
CA GLY A 53 -13.19 -5.42 -3.40
C GLY A 53 -11.90 -5.42 -2.60
N TYR A 54 -10.81 -5.01 -3.24
CA TYR A 54 -9.49 -4.98 -2.60
C TYR A 54 -8.76 -3.69 -2.90
N ASP A 55 -8.09 -3.15 -1.88
CA ASP A 55 -7.02 -2.19 -2.10
C ASP A 55 -5.75 -2.96 -2.48
N ILE A 56 -5.09 -2.51 -3.53
CA ILE A 56 -3.84 -3.11 -3.97
C ILE A 56 -2.71 -2.46 -3.19
N ILE A 57 -2.05 -3.25 -2.33
CA ILE A 57 -0.95 -2.79 -1.50
C ILE A 57 0.34 -3.40 -2.04
N THR A 58 1.23 -2.57 -2.55
CA THR A 58 2.46 -3.03 -3.20
C THR A 58 3.68 -2.49 -2.45
N PRO A 59 4.64 -3.34 -2.07
CA PRO A 59 5.90 -2.86 -1.52
C PRO A 59 6.65 -1.99 -2.52
N PHE A 60 7.28 -0.97 -2.01
CA PHE A 60 8.04 -0.01 -2.80
C PHE A 60 9.37 0.26 -2.11
N LYS A 61 10.46 0.09 -2.85
CA LYS A 61 11.78 0.38 -2.35
C LYS A 61 12.22 1.75 -2.85
N THR A 62 12.43 2.67 -1.93
CA THR A 62 12.85 4.02 -2.27
C THR A 62 14.30 4.05 -2.76
N SER A 63 14.67 5.14 -3.43
CA SER A 63 16.06 5.36 -3.86
C SER A 63 17.05 5.40 -2.71
N ASN A 64 16.57 5.64 -1.48
CA ASN A 64 17.38 5.62 -0.25
C ASN A 64 17.37 4.26 0.45
N ASN A 65 16.94 3.19 -0.23
CA ASN A 65 16.83 1.83 0.33
C ASN A 65 15.83 1.68 1.49
N GLU A 66 14.88 2.57 1.61
CA GLU A 66 13.79 2.43 2.58
C GLU A 66 12.67 1.59 1.95
N ASN A 67 12.04 0.74 2.75
CA ASN A 67 10.91 -0.08 2.32
C ASN A 67 9.61 0.51 2.85
N ILE A 68 8.69 0.79 1.94
CA ILE A 68 7.37 1.30 2.27
C ILE A 68 6.30 0.48 1.55
N LEU A 69 5.07 0.57 2.04
CA LEU A 69 3.91 -0.01 1.37
C LEU A 69 3.14 1.10 0.68
N VAL A 70 2.69 0.85 -0.54
CA VAL A 70 1.92 1.81 -1.32
C VAL A 70 0.55 1.23 -1.62
N ASN A 71 -0.50 1.95 -1.23
CA ASN A 71 -1.86 1.62 -1.63
C ASN A 71 -2.08 2.23 -3.02
N ARG A 72 -2.22 1.37 -4.01
CA ARG A 72 -2.36 1.78 -5.42
C ARG A 72 -3.81 1.95 -5.85
N GLY A 73 -4.75 1.82 -4.93
CA GLY A 73 -6.17 2.02 -5.20
C GLY A 73 -6.99 0.75 -5.10
N TRP A 74 -8.29 0.93 -5.22
CA TRP A 74 -9.28 -0.13 -5.09
C TRP A 74 -9.58 -0.79 -6.43
N ILE A 75 -9.74 -2.11 -6.41
CA ILE A 75 -10.23 -2.88 -7.56
C ILE A 75 -11.42 -3.72 -7.14
N ASP A 76 -12.31 -3.99 -8.10
CA ASP A 76 -13.40 -4.94 -7.90
C ASP A 76 -12.83 -6.33 -7.61
N LYS A 77 -13.53 -7.07 -6.77
CA LYS A 77 -13.18 -8.44 -6.39
C LYS A 77 -12.91 -9.34 -7.60
N LYS A 78 -13.63 -9.14 -8.69
CA LYS A 78 -13.48 -9.91 -9.93
C LYS A 78 -12.17 -9.66 -10.66
N LEU A 79 -11.50 -8.55 -10.36
CA LEU A 79 -10.29 -8.14 -11.07
C LEU A 79 -9.01 -8.52 -10.32
N LYS A 80 -9.12 -9.20 -9.18
CA LYS A 80 -7.97 -9.65 -8.42
C LYS A 80 -7.06 -10.52 -9.29
N GLY A 81 -5.79 -10.13 -9.38
CA GLY A 81 -4.79 -10.82 -10.19
C GLY A 81 -4.79 -10.48 -11.67
N LEU A 82 -5.71 -9.65 -12.14
CA LEU A 82 -5.81 -9.24 -13.54
C LEU A 82 -5.25 -7.85 -13.81
N GLU A 83 -4.81 -7.15 -12.77
CA GLU A 83 -4.22 -5.82 -12.92
C GLU A 83 -2.91 -5.87 -13.69
N VAL A 84 -2.65 -4.79 -14.43
CA VAL A 84 -1.42 -4.67 -15.22
C VAL A 84 -0.22 -4.52 -14.28
N ILE A 85 0.74 -5.41 -14.43
CA ILE A 85 2.02 -5.33 -13.72
C ILE A 85 3.04 -4.71 -14.67
N ASN A 86 3.47 -3.50 -14.35
CA ASN A 86 4.57 -2.86 -15.05
C ASN A 86 5.89 -3.29 -14.41
N THR A 87 6.87 -3.47 -15.27
CA THR A 87 8.18 -3.98 -14.90
C THR A 87 9.02 -2.99 -14.10
N ASP A 88 10.16 -3.42 -13.67
CA ASP A 88 11.21 -2.89 -12.81
C ASP A 88 11.69 -1.46 -13.09
N LYS A 89 10.84 -0.58 -13.54
CA LYS A 89 11.21 0.81 -13.79
C LYS A 89 11.22 1.60 -12.49
N LYS A 90 12.25 2.41 -12.35
CA LYS A 90 12.27 3.46 -11.34
C LYS A 90 11.20 4.48 -11.67
N ILE A 91 10.31 4.72 -10.74
CA ILE A 91 9.21 5.67 -10.89
C ILE A 91 9.15 6.63 -9.72
N LYS A 92 8.44 7.73 -9.91
CA LYS A 92 8.14 8.69 -8.87
C LYS A 92 6.68 8.52 -8.45
N ILE A 93 6.46 8.39 -7.15
CA ILE A 93 5.11 8.32 -6.58
C ILE A 93 4.84 9.53 -5.72
N THR A 94 3.58 9.91 -5.61
CA THR A 94 3.11 10.98 -4.73
C THR A 94 1.86 10.49 -4.02
N GLY A 95 1.79 10.67 -2.73
CA GLY A 95 0.65 10.21 -1.96
C GLY A 95 0.63 10.76 -0.55
N LEU A 96 -0.33 10.28 0.24
CA LEU A 96 -0.45 10.63 1.65
C LEU A 96 0.20 9.58 2.51
N LEU A 97 1.06 10.03 3.41
CA LEU A 97 1.69 9.17 4.40
C LEU A 97 0.67 8.80 5.47
N ARG A 98 0.56 7.52 5.77
CA ARG A 98 -0.30 7.00 6.83
C ARG A 98 0.46 5.99 7.67
N LYS A 99 0.25 6.02 8.98
CA LYS A 99 0.81 5.01 9.87
C LYS A 99 0.02 3.73 9.79
N ILE A 100 0.72 2.60 9.87
CA ILE A 100 0.09 1.29 9.99
C ILE A 100 -0.21 1.06 11.47
N TYR A 101 -1.48 0.92 11.80
CA TYR A 101 -1.92 0.62 13.16
C TYR A 101 -1.95 -0.90 13.37
N LYS A 102 -1.91 -1.32 14.64
CA LYS A 102 -2.08 -2.73 14.99
C LYS A 102 -3.42 -3.23 14.46
N ALA A 103 -3.46 -4.50 14.06
CA ALA A 103 -4.68 -5.13 13.61
C ALA A 103 -5.76 -5.06 14.69
N ASN A 104 -6.97 -4.72 14.27
CA ASN A 104 -8.12 -4.77 15.14
C ASN A 104 -8.45 -6.24 15.44
N MET A 105 -8.57 -6.59 16.73
CA MET A 105 -8.87 -7.98 17.15
C MET A 105 -10.21 -8.50 16.64
N PHE A 106 -11.10 -7.63 16.19
CA PHE A 106 -12.41 -8.00 15.64
C PHE A 106 -12.39 -8.25 14.13
N LYS A 107 -11.25 -8.03 13.46
CA LYS A 107 -11.13 -8.34 12.06
C LYS A 107 -10.79 -9.82 11.86
N PRO A 108 -11.29 -10.44 10.78
CA PRO A 108 -10.89 -11.81 10.44
C PRO A 108 -9.37 -11.95 10.29
N GLU A 109 -8.88 -13.16 10.51
CA GLU A 109 -7.48 -13.47 10.23
C GLU A 109 -7.20 -13.38 8.73
N ASN A 110 -5.98 -12.95 8.39
CA ASN A 110 -5.55 -12.90 7.00
C ASN A 110 -5.40 -14.33 6.43
N ASP A 111 -5.81 -14.49 5.19
CA ASP A 111 -5.58 -15.70 4.42
C ASP A 111 -4.35 -15.48 3.52
N ILE A 112 -3.19 -15.71 4.08
CA ILE A 112 -1.91 -15.43 3.41
C ILE A 112 -1.74 -16.31 2.18
N LYS A 113 -2.16 -17.56 2.26
CA LYS A 113 -2.05 -18.53 1.16
C LYS A 113 -2.77 -18.06 -0.10
N ASN A 114 -3.96 -17.49 0.05
CA ASN A 114 -4.77 -16.99 -1.06
C ASN A 114 -4.59 -15.49 -1.29
N ASN A 115 -3.68 -14.87 -0.56
CA ASN A 115 -3.39 -13.44 -0.65
C ASN A 115 -4.65 -12.59 -0.46
N ILE A 116 -5.39 -12.88 0.60
CA ILE A 116 -6.57 -12.11 1.02
C ILE A 116 -6.29 -11.57 2.41
N TRP A 117 -6.22 -10.26 2.53
CA TRP A 117 -5.83 -9.59 3.76
C TRP A 117 -6.99 -8.76 4.30
N PHE A 118 -7.16 -8.76 5.61
CA PHE A 118 -8.15 -7.95 6.31
C PHE A 118 -7.49 -6.88 7.17
N SER A 119 -6.21 -7.03 7.42
CA SER A 119 -5.39 -6.04 8.12
C SER A 119 -3.94 -6.19 7.69
N ILE A 120 -3.18 -5.10 7.82
CA ILE A 120 -1.76 -5.11 7.53
C ILE A 120 -1.02 -5.19 8.87
N ASN A 121 -0.25 -6.27 9.08
CA ASN A 121 0.57 -6.41 10.28
C ASN A 121 1.93 -7.04 9.91
N VAL A 122 2.95 -6.70 10.70
CA VAL A 122 4.33 -7.07 10.41
C VAL A 122 4.52 -8.58 10.42
N SER A 123 3.89 -9.29 11.36
CA SER A 123 4.05 -10.74 11.49
C SER A 123 3.59 -11.47 10.21
N ASP A 124 2.43 -11.11 9.69
CA ASP A 124 1.89 -11.72 8.48
C ASP A 124 2.67 -11.30 7.22
N LEU A 125 3.16 -10.06 7.19
CA LEU A 125 4.01 -9.60 6.09
C LEU A 125 5.31 -10.41 6.02
N GLU A 126 5.93 -10.70 7.17
CA GLU A 126 7.13 -11.52 7.24
C GLU A 126 6.86 -12.94 6.72
N LYS A 127 5.75 -13.56 7.10
CA LYS A 127 5.36 -14.88 6.61
C LYS A 127 5.11 -14.89 5.10
N PHE A 128 4.49 -13.85 4.59
CA PHE A 128 4.16 -13.76 3.16
C PHE A 128 5.40 -13.63 2.28
N THR A 129 6.45 -12.97 2.80
CA THR A 129 7.69 -12.70 2.05
C THR A 129 8.77 -13.76 2.24
N GLU A 130 8.51 -14.77 3.04
CA GLU A 130 9.43 -15.91 3.21
C GLU A 130 9.59 -16.73 1.94
#